data_28e578a67d60c95432f760f4f239937d
#
_entry.id   28e578a67d60c95432f760f4f239937d
#
_cell.length_a   1.000
_cell.length_b   1.000
_cell.length_c   1.000
_cell.angle_alpha   90.00
_cell.angle_beta   90.00
_cell.angle_gamma   90.00
#
_symmetry.space_group_name_H-M   'P 1'
#
loop_
_entity.id
_entity.type
_entity.pdbx_description
1 polymer ?
#
loop_
_entity_poly.entity_id
_entity_poly.type
_entity_poly.pdbx_seq_one_letter_code
_entity_poly.pdbx_strand_id
1 'polypeptide(L)'
;IMKAYFDNVRKDVPENIHDIFLEKEGTAVITIDMHEGHLSTDPDCPCPSPRGRQIIEPLNKFMEEARALNIPIIHVRSVLRKGGVDEKLNPSAWRLVFPITVGEIPNIAEHAIEGTKWNKFSIDVHDEDLIVSTKKRLSAFYPTDLEMLLRNMGIKRIVLTGCMTDCCVLNLSLIHI
;
A
#
# COMPACT_ATOMS: atom_id res chain seq x y z
N ILE A 1 3.52 -25.80 -10.53
CA ILE A 1 2.43 -25.23 -11.38
C ILE A 1 1.74 -24.18 -10.55
N MET A 2 1.79 -22.90 -11.00
CA MET A 2 1.09 -21.79 -10.38
C MET A 2 -0.42 -21.93 -10.59
N LYS A 3 -1.20 -21.60 -9.57
CA LYS A 3 -2.65 -21.63 -9.65
C LYS A 3 -3.20 -20.23 -9.38
N ALA A 4 -4.18 -19.82 -10.15
CA ALA A 4 -4.88 -18.56 -9.98
C ALA A 4 -6.40 -18.77 -9.93
N TYR A 5 -7.12 -17.82 -9.36
CA TYR A 5 -8.57 -17.82 -9.32
C TYR A 5 -9.11 -16.87 -10.38
N PHE A 6 -9.98 -17.40 -11.24
CA PHE A 6 -10.73 -16.64 -12.24
C PHE A 6 -12.21 -16.91 -11.97
N ASP A 7 -12.97 -15.88 -11.69
CA ASP A 7 -14.41 -15.99 -11.33
C ASP A 7 -14.67 -17.02 -10.21
N ASN A 8 -13.82 -16.98 -9.16
CA ASN A 8 -13.83 -17.92 -8.04
C ASN A 8 -13.50 -19.38 -8.41
N VAL A 9 -13.10 -19.67 -9.63
CA VAL A 9 -12.67 -21.01 -10.07
C VAL A 9 -11.15 -21.06 -10.07
N ARG A 10 -10.57 -22.02 -9.33
CA ARG A 10 -9.13 -22.27 -9.32
C ARG A 10 -8.70 -22.94 -10.62
N LYS A 11 -7.78 -22.32 -11.34
CA LYS A 11 -7.24 -22.83 -12.61
C LYS A 11 -5.72 -22.89 -12.55
N ASP A 12 -5.14 -23.81 -13.31
CA ASP A 12 -3.70 -23.83 -13.54
C ASP A 12 -3.31 -22.70 -14.50
N VAL A 13 -2.24 -22.00 -14.17
CA VAL A 13 -1.69 -20.94 -15.03
C VAL A 13 -0.71 -21.59 -16.01
N PRO A 14 -0.86 -21.37 -17.32
CA PRO A 14 0.07 -21.89 -18.33
C PRO A 14 1.51 -21.42 -18.08
N GLU A 15 2.50 -22.28 -18.36
CA GLU A 15 3.92 -21.99 -18.11
C GLU A 15 4.43 -20.75 -18.83
N ASN A 16 3.97 -20.51 -20.05
CA ASN A 16 4.34 -19.31 -20.82
C ASN A 16 3.86 -17.99 -20.17
N ILE A 17 2.83 -18.04 -19.33
CA ILE A 17 2.38 -16.90 -18.55
C ILE A 17 3.19 -16.78 -17.24
N HIS A 18 3.67 -17.90 -16.72
CA HIS A 18 4.54 -17.96 -15.54
C HIS A 18 5.74 -17.05 -15.68
N ASP A 19 6.48 -17.17 -16.79
CA ASP A 19 7.71 -16.42 -17.04
C ASP A 19 7.48 -14.92 -17.13
N ILE A 20 6.30 -14.50 -17.65
CA ILE A 20 5.93 -13.08 -17.73
C ILE A 20 5.72 -12.46 -16.35
N PHE A 21 5.11 -13.21 -15.42
CA PHE A 21 4.74 -12.69 -14.10
C PHE A 21 5.77 -12.96 -13.00
N LEU A 22 6.64 -13.95 -13.17
CA LEU A 22 7.55 -14.40 -12.12
C LEU A 22 9.04 -14.06 -12.39
N GLU A 23 9.32 -13.32 -13.46
CA GLU A 23 10.67 -12.84 -13.71
C GLU A 23 11.07 -11.82 -12.65
N LYS A 24 12.12 -12.11 -11.87
CA LYS A 24 12.56 -11.24 -10.77
C LYS A 24 13.24 -9.96 -11.24
N GLU A 25 13.96 -10.03 -12.36
CA GLU A 25 14.64 -8.86 -12.95
C GLU A 25 13.62 -7.82 -13.38
N GLY A 26 13.77 -6.60 -12.88
CA GLY A 26 12.82 -5.51 -13.13
C GLY A 26 11.48 -5.68 -12.42
N THR A 27 11.40 -6.49 -11.37
CA THR A 27 10.25 -6.58 -10.47
C THR A 27 10.54 -5.87 -9.16
N ALA A 28 9.54 -5.18 -8.59
CA ALA A 28 9.57 -4.63 -7.25
C ALA A 28 8.30 -4.99 -6.48
N VAL A 29 8.42 -5.11 -5.16
CA VAL A 29 7.27 -5.21 -4.25
C VAL A 29 6.95 -3.82 -3.72
N ILE A 30 5.68 -3.44 -3.77
CA ILE A 30 5.20 -2.18 -3.18
C ILE A 30 4.20 -2.50 -2.09
N THR A 31 4.48 -2.05 -0.86
CA THR A 31 3.53 -2.09 0.24
C THR A 31 2.84 -0.74 0.38
N ILE A 32 1.52 -0.74 0.53
CA ILE A 32 0.72 0.48 0.53
C ILE A 32 0.00 0.64 1.87
N ASP A 33 0.24 1.77 2.52
CA ASP A 33 -0.44 2.23 3.74
C ASP A 33 -0.48 1.20 4.89
N MET A 34 0.57 0.38 5.02
CA MET A 34 0.74 -0.58 6.11
C MET A 34 1.26 0.10 7.38
N HIS A 35 0.49 1.04 7.92
CA HIS A 35 0.86 1.88 9.06
C HIS A 35 -0.20 1.87 10.17
N GLU A 36 0.20 2.32 11.36
CA GLU A 36 -0.61 2.32 12.58
C GLU A 36 -1.96 3.04 12.44
N GLY A 37 -2.07 4.03 11.56
CA GLY A 37 -3.33 4.71 11.26
C GLY A 37 -4.43 3.83 10.69
N HIS A 38 -4.07 2.64 10.18
CA HIS A 38 -4.98 1.60 9.72
C HIS A 38 -4.95 0.34 10.58
N LEU A 39 -3.77 -0.02 11.11
CA LEU A 39 -3.50 -1.36 11.60
C LEU A 39 -3.37 -1.44 13.13
N SER A 40 -3.34 -0.30 13.82
CA SER A 40 -3.31 -0.26 15.27
C SER A 40 -4.54 -0.94 15.89
N THR A 41 -4.31 -1.64 17.00
CA THR A 41 -5.37 -2.19 17.86
C THR A 41 -5.89 -1.17 18.87
N ASP A 42 -5.27 0.01 18.91
CA ASP A 42 -5.71 1.10 19.77
C ASP A 42 -7.16 1.50 19.43
N PRO A 43 -8.05 1.63 20.41
CA PRO A 43 -9.44 2.06 20.18
C PRO A 43 -9.56 3.43 19.51
N ASP A 44 -8.53 4.28 19.64
CA ASP A 44 -8.46 5.60 19.02
C ASP A 44 -7.89 5.55 17.58
N CYS A 45 -7.70 4.36 16.99
CA CYS A 45 -7.20 4.23 15.64
C CYS A 45 -8.07 5.01 14.65
N PRO A 46 -7.50 5.96 13.88
CA PRO A 46 -8.30 6.91 13.09
C PRO A 46 -8.97 6.29 11.85
N CYS A 47 -8.52 5.15 11.38
CA CYS A 47 -9.13 4.47 10.23
C CYS A 47 -8.90 2.95 10.33
N PRO A 48 -9.51 2.26 11.31
CA PRO A 48 -9.17 0.89 11.64
C PRO A 48 -9.52 -0.10 10.52
N SER A 49 -8.58 -0.96 10.19
CA SER A 49 -8.74 -2.06 9.21
C SER A 49 -8.47 -3.43 9.87
N PRO A 50 -9.47 -4.05 10.52
CA PRO A 50 -9.29 -5.34 11.17
C PRO A 50 -8.83 -6.46 10.22
N ARG A 51 -9.28 -6.43 8.97
CA ARG A 51 -8.81 -7.37 7.93
C ARG A 51 -7.38 -7.09 7.50
N GLY A 52 -6.98 -5.81 7.46
CA GLY A 52 -5.62 -5.41 7.15
C GLY A 52 -4.60 -5.94 8.17
N ARG A 53 -4.97 -6.07 9.45
CA ARG A 53 -4.09 -6.65 10.47
C ARG A 53 -3.75 -8.11 10.19
N GLN A 54 -4.66 -8.85 9.57
CA GLN A 54 -4.46 -10.29 9.29
C GLN A 54 -3.38 -10.53 8.23
N ILE A 55 -3.03 -9.50 7.44
CA ILE A 55 -1.99 -9.64 6.42
C ILE A 55 -0.60 -9.21 6.91
N ILE A 56 -0.44 -8.66 8.10
CA ILE A 56 0.86 -8.18 8.60
C ILE A 56 1.90 -9.30 8.59
N GLU A 57 1.64 -10.40 9.29
CA GLU A 57 2.57 -11.52 9.39
C GLU A 57 2.83 -12.22 8.04
N PRO A 58 1.79 -12.59 7.25
CA PRO A 58 2.02 -13.12 5.91
C PRO A 58 2.81 -12.18 4.99
N LEU A 59 2.59 -10.87 5.10
CA LEU A 59 3.30 -9.88 4.29
C LEU A 59 4.76 -9.76 4.72
N ASN A 60 5.05 -9.73 6.02
CA ASN A 60 6.43 -9.71 6.51
C ASN A 60 7.19 -10.94 5.98
N LYS A 61 6.61 -12.13 6.08
CA LYS A 61 7.21 -13.34 5.53
C LYS A 61 7.44 -13.26 4.02
N PHE A 62 6.46 -12.76 3.27
CA PHE A 62 6.59 -12.57 1.82
C PHE A 62 7.73 -11.58 1.48
N MET A 63 7.87 -10.50 2.24
CA MET A 63 8.93 -9.53 2.03
C MET A 63 10.32 -10.11 2.31
N GLU A 64 10.46 -10.96 3.35
CA GLU A 64 11.72 -11.69 3.59
C GLU A 64 12.11 -12.60 2.41
N GLU A 65 11.14 -13.32 1.86
CA GLU A 65 11.36 -14.15 0.68
C GLU A 65 11.76 -13.31 -0.55
N ALA A 66 11.12 -12.13 -0.73
CA ALA A 66 11.46 -11.21 -1.81
C ALA A 66 12.89 -10.62 -1.65
N ARG A 67 13.28 -10.21 -0.43
CA ARG A 67 14.64 -9.74 -0.13
C ARG A 67 15.69 -10.82 -0.41
N ALA A 68 15.41 -12.06 -0.01
CA ALA A 68 16.30 -13.20 -0.30
C ALA A 68 16.51 -13.44 -1.81
N LEU A 69 15.57 -13.01 -2.64
CA LEU A 69 15.67 -13.04 -4.11
C LEU A 69 16.27 -11.77 -4.71
N ASN A 70 16.68 -10.80 -3.90
CA ASN A 70 17.12 -9.46 -4.30
C ASN A 70 16.04 -8.68 -5.08
N ILE A 71 14.78 -8.88 -4.76
CA ILE A 71 13.66 -8.09 -5.29
C ILE A 71 13.49 -6.86 -4.38
N PRO A 72 13.64 -5.64 -4.91
CA PRO A 72 13.53 -4.43 -4.10
C PRO A 72 12.12 -4.25 -3.53
N ILE A 73 12.08 -3.71 -2.30
CA ILE A 73 10.83 -3.39 -1.61
C ILE A 73 10.72 -1.88 -1.46
N ILE A 74 9.53 -1.37 -1.76
CA ILE A 74 9.21 0.06 -1.65
C ILE A 74 7.98 0.19 -0.75
N HIS A 75 8.16 0.82 0.40
CA HIS A 75 7.09 1.11 1.33
C HIS A 75 6.47 2.46 1.03
N VAL A 76 5.20 2.46 0.68
CA VAL A 76 4.44 3.68 0.43
C VAL A 76 3.49 3.92 1.59
N ARG A 77 3.50 5.11 2.16
CA ARG A 77 2.52 5.49 3.19
C ARG A 77 1.98 6.90 2.98
N SER A 78 0.74 7.07 3.39
CA SER A 78 0.12 8.38 3.48
C SER A 78 0.79 9.21 4.59
N VAL A 79 1.10 10.47 4.29
CA VAL A 79 1.64 11.42 5.27
C VAL A 79 0.98 12.77 5.03
N LEU A 80 0.16 13.23 5.95
CA LEU A 80 -0.55 14.50 5.87
C LEU A 80 0.05 15.50 6.85
N ARG A 81 0.12 16.76 6.45
CA ARG A 81 0.60 17.85 7.32
C ARG A 81 -0.42 18.17 8.39
N LYS A 82 0.10 18.62 9.53
CA LYS A 82 -0.73 19.13 10.63
C LYS A 82 -1.62 20.27 10.16
N GLY A 83 -2.79 20.39 10.77
CA GLY A 83 -3.75 21.49 10.48
C GLY A 83 -4.56 21.31 9.19
N GLY A 84 -4.50 20.14 8.54
CA GLY A 84 -5.37 19.82 7.41
C GLY A 84 -5.07 20.58 6.12
N VAL A 85 -3.91 21.23 6.00
CA VAL A 85 -3.55 22.06 4.84
C VAL A 85 -3.52 21.29 3.53
N ASP A 86 -3.25 19.99 3.57
CA ASP A 86 -3.22 19.13 2.37
C ASP A 86 -4.62 18.82 1.81
N GLU A 87 -5.69 19.05 2.60
CA GLU A 87 -7.05 18.60 2.28
C GLU A 87 -8.12 19.70 2.47
N LYS A 88 -7.74 20.90 2.88
CA LYS A 88 -8.68 21.98 3.27
C LYS A 88 -9.68 22.36 2.17
N LEU A 89 -9.20 22.52 0.95
CA LEU A 89 -10.03 22.92 -0.20
C LEU A 89 -10.32 21.76 -1.16
N ASN A 90 -9.56 20.69 -1.06
CA ASN A 90 -9.68 19.52 -1.92
C ASN A 90 -9.45 18.27 -1.09
N PRO A 91 -10.42 17.86 -0.29
CA PRO A 91 -10.30 16.65 0.55
C PRO A 91 -10.22 15.40 -0.31
N SER A 92 -9.52 14.40 0.19
CA SER A 92 -9.50 13.08 -0.44
C SER A 92 -10.91 12.48 -0.50
N ALA A 93 -11.25 11.86 -1.61
CA ALA A 93 -12.58 11.28 -1.83
C ALA A 93 -13.03 10.32 -0.70
N TRP A 94 -12.09 9.54 -0.12
CA TRP A 94 -12.40 8.62 0.96
C TRP A 94 -12.91 9.33 2.24
N ARG A 95 -12.43 10.55 2.54
CA ARG A 95 -12.93 11.35 3.67
C ARG A 95 -14.39 11.75 3.50
N LEU A 96 -14.84 11.89 2.27
CA LEU A 96 -16.22 12.23 1.95
C LEU A 96 -17.13 10.99 1.95
N VAL A 97 -16.60 9.85 1.51
CA VAL A 97 -17.39 8.63 1.28
C VAL A 97 -17.44 7.72 2.51
N PHE A 98 -16.35 7.58 3.26
CA PHE A 98 -16.31 6.66 4.40
C PHE A 98 -17.36 6.93 5.48
N PRO A 99 -17.62 8.17 5.90
CA PRO A 99 -18.68 8.42 6.88
C PRO A 99 -20.05 7.97 6.41
N ILE A 100 -20.28 7.96 5.10
CA ILE A 100 -21.54 7.48 4.49
C ILE A 100 -21.61 5.95 4.49
N THR A 101 -20.48 5.28 4.23
CA THR A 101 -20.44 3.82 4.01
C THR A 101 -20.18 3.01 5.28
N VAL A 102 -19.37 3.54 6.19
CA VAL A 102 -18.94 2.82 7.42
C VAL A 102 -19.37 3.52 8.71
N GLY A 103 -20.04 4.66 8.62
CA GLY A 103 -20.44 5.50 9.75
C GLY A 103 -19.34 6.47 10.19
N GLU A 104 -19.62 7.23 11.24
CA GLU A 104 -18.71 8.22 11.80
C GLU A 104 -17.45 7.54 12.37
N ILE A 105 -16.28 8.09 12.00
CA ILE A 105 -14.98 7.69 12.53
C ILE A 105 -14.44 8.87 13.34
N PRO A 106 -14.46 8.81 14.68
CA PRO A 106 -14.21 9.98 15.56
C PRO A 106 -12.87 10.66 15.30
N ASN A 107 -11.79 9.89 15.11
CA ASN A 107 -10.43 10.41 14.98
C ASN A 107 -9.93 10.47 13.54
N ILE A 108 -10.82 10.48 12.55
CA ILE A 108 -10.43 10.40 11.13
C ILE A 108 -9.48 11.54 10.70
N ALA A 109 -9.56 12.70 11.36
CA ALA A 109 -8.68 13.83 11.09
C ALA A 109 -7.20 13.56 11.47
N GLU A 110 -6.96 12.61 12.39
CA GLU A 110 -5.63 12.23 12.85
C GLU A 110 -4.95 11.20 11.92
N HIS A 111 -5.69 10.66 10.96
CA HIS A 111 -5.18 9.65 10.05
C HIS A 111 -3.95 10.16 9.29
N ALA A 112 -2.86 9.43 9.40
CA ALA A 112 -1.60 9.64 8.69
C ALA A 112 -0.93 11.02 8.92
N ILE A 113 -1.24 11.72 10.01
CA ILE A 113 -0.59 13.01 10.33
C ILE A 113 0.89 12.80 10.62
N GLU A 114 1.73 13.62 9.99
CA GLU A 114 3.17 13.59 10.15
C GLU A 114 3.62 13.71 11.63
N GLY A 115 4.59 12.89 12.02
CA GLY A 115 5.17 12.91 13.37
C GLY A 115 4.27 12.31 14.46
N THR A 116 3.09 11.77 14.12
CA THR A 116 2.24 11.05 15.08
C THR A 116 2.54 9.55 15.09
N LYS A 117 2.07 8.84 16.13
CA LYS A 117 2.15 7.38 16.19
C LYS A 117 1.47 6.71 14.99
N TRP A 118 0.42 7.32 14.45
CA TRP A 118 -0.38 6.80 13.36
C TRP A 118 0.37 6.69 12.02
N ASN A 119 1.50 7.36 11.92
CA ASN A 119 2.33 7.34 10.72
C ASN A 119 3.47 6.32 10.76
N LYS A 120 3.60 5.55 11.85
CA LYS A 120 4.59 4.47 11.97
C LYS A 120 4.15 3.25 11.16
N PHE A 121 5.10 2.56 10.55
CA PHE A 121 4.82 1.28 9.90
C PHE A 121 4.45 0.21 10.94
N SER A 122 3.51 -0.65 10.58
CA SER A 122 3.08 -1.83 11.34
C SER A 122 3.66 -3.13 10.77
N ILE A 123 4.52 -3.03 9.78
CA ILE A 123 5.24 -4.12 9.12
C ILE A 123 6.74 -3.94 9.32
N ASP A 124 7.51 -4.99 9.04
CA ASP A 124 8.96 -4.96 9.12
C ASP A 124 9.55 -4.17 7.95
N VAL A 125 10.29 -3.10 8.29
CA VAL A 125 10.99 -2.24 7.34
C VAL A 125 12.48 -2.36 7.61
N HIS A 126 13.26 -2.70 6.59
CA HIS A 126 14.71 -2.84 6.69
C HIS A 126 15.42 -1.59 6.15
N ASP A 127 16.68 -1.39 6.52
CA ASP A 127 17.46 -0.22 6.12
C ASP A 127 17.67 -0.14 4.59
N GLU A 128 17.67 -1.28 3.91
CA GLU A 128 17.78 -1.38 2.45
C GLU A 128 16.48 -1.08 1.70
N ASP A 129 15.33 -1.08 2.38
CA ASP A 129 14.05 -0.82 1.75
C ASP A 129 13.88 0.66 1.42
N LEU A 130 13.22 0.95 0.32
CA LEU A 130 12.90 2.32 -0.05
C LEU A 130 11.58 2.78 0.58
N ILE A 131 11.50 4.06 0.95
CA ILE A 131 10.32 4.62 1.58
C ILE A 131 9.83 5.84 0.81
N VAL A 132 8.57 5.78 0.35
CA VAL A 132 7.83 6.91 -0.20
C VAL A 132 6.84 7.42 0.85
N SER A 133 7.21 8.50 1.55
CA SER A 133 6.45 9.11 2.66
C SER A 133 5.85 10.46 2.27
N THR A 134 5.39 10.61 1.03
CA THR A 134 4.85 11.89 0.53
C THR A 134 3.44 11.76 -0.03
N LYS A 135 2.85 10.56 0.01
CA LYS A 135 1.52 10.28 -0.53
C LYS A 135 0.45 11.11 0.17
N LYS A 136 -0.31 11.89 -0.60
CA LYS A 136 -1.38 12.78 -0.14
C LYS A 136 -2.75 12.36 -0.65
N ARG A 137 -2.83 11.44 -1.59
CA ARG A 137 -4.06 10.98 -2.27
C ARG A 137 -4.06 9.45 -2.34
N LEU A 138 -5.14 8.88 -2.85
CA LEU A 138 -5.29 7.42 -2.96
C LEU A 138 -4.19 6.80 -3.82
N SER A 139 -3.91 7.37 -5.00
CA SER A 139 -2.78 6.93 -5.81
C SER A 139 -1.47 7.50 -5.29
N ALA A 140 -0.45 6.65 -5.18
CA ALA A 140 0.91 7.05 -4.84
C ALA A 140 1.69 7.64 -6.03
N PHE A 141 1.17 7.55 -7.24
CA PHE A 141 1.76 8.22 -8.40
C PHE A 141 1.49 9.72 -8.44
N TYR A 142 0.54 10.19 -7.62
CA TYR A 142 0.20 11.59 -7.51
C TYR A 142 0.29 12.09 -6.06
N PRO A 143 0.99 13.13 -5.81
CA PRO A 143 2.23 13.67 -6.34
C PRO A 143 3.42 13.18 -5.49
N THR A 144 4.00 12.04 -5.84
CA THR A 144 5.16 11.49 -5.15
C THR A 144 6.30 11.22 -6.12
N ASP A 145 7.43 10.78 -5.60
CA ASP A 145 8.60 10.36 -6.38
C ASP A 145 8.57 8.87 -6.78
N LEU A 146 7.49 8.15 -6.52
CA LEU A 146 7.38 6.71 -6.79
C LEU A 146 7.67 6.38 -8.27
N GLU A 147 7.07 7.12 -9.21
CA GLU A 147 7.28 6.87 -10.65
C GLU A 147 8.74 7.08 -11.03
N MET A 148 9.36 8.16 -10.54
CA MET A 148 10.78 8.44 -10.78
C MET A 148 11.66 7.30 -10.26
N LEU A 149 11.42 6.81 -9.05
CA LEU A 149 12.14 5.68 -8.46
C LEU A 149 12.02 4.44 -9.33
N LEU A 150 10.80 4.04 -9.68
CA LEU A 150 10.55 2.84 -10.48
C LEU A 150 11.24 2.91 -11.85
N ARG A 151 11.18 4.07 -12.52
CA ARG A 151 11.85 4.26 -13.81
C ARG A 151 13.36 4.20 -13.70
N ASN A 152 13.94 4.87 -12.71
CA ASN A 152 15.40 4.88 -12.50
C ASN A 152 15.95 3.52 -12.09
N MET A 153 15.14 2.71 -11.40
CA MET A 153 15.49 1.33 -11.04
C MET A 153 15.26 0.33 -12.18
N GLY A 154 14.72 0.76 -13.33
CA GLY A 154 14.41 -0.11 -14.44
C GLY A 154 13.29 -1.11 -14.14
N ILE A 155 12.39 -0.78 -13.20
CA ILE A 155 11.26 -1.64 -12.84
C ILE A 155 10.24 -1.68 -13.97
N LYS A 156 9.85 -2.88 -14.34
CA LYS A 156 8.87 -3.18 -15.41
C LYS A 156 7.62 -3.86 -14.86
N ARG A 157 7.73 -4.47 -13.68
CA ARG A 157 6.66 -5.20 -13.00
C ARG A 157 6.61 -4.82 -11.54
N ILE A 158 5.41 -4.69 -11.01
CA ILE A 158 5.19 -4.40 -9.59
C ILE A 158 4.23 -5.41 -8.98
N VAL A 159 4.56 -5.88 -7.79
CA VAL A 159 3.66 -6.66 -6.94
C VAL A 159 3.10 -5.70 -5.91
N LEU A 160 1.80 -5.42 -6.02
CA LEU A 160 1.11 -4.50 -5.12
C LEU A 160 0.55 -5.26 -3.92
N THR A 161 0.86 -4.79 -2.74
CA THR A 161 0.38 -5.34 -1.47
C THR A 161 -0.11 -4.22 -0.55
N GLY A 162 -0.76 -4.56 0.53
CA GLY A 162 -1.14 -3.58 1.55
C GLY A 162 -2.64 -3.34 1.65
N CYS A 163 -3.04 -2.20 2.16
CA CYS A 163 -4.41 -1.84 2.43
C CYS A 163 -4.72 -0.37 2.05
N MET A 164 -5.97 -0.06 1.66
CA MET A 164 -7.08 -1.01 1.48
C MET A 164 -7.24 -1.33 0.00
N THR A 165 -7.61 -2.58 -0.29
CA THR A 165 -7.67 -3.10 -1.67
C THR A 165 -8.55 -2.27 -2.58
N ASP A 166 -9.71 -1.85 -2.11
CA ASP A 166 -10.72 -1.06 -2.86
C ASP A 166 -10.44 0.44 -2.90
N CYS A 167 -9.39 0.90 -2.23
CA CYS A 167 -9.00 2.30 -2.14
C CYS A 167 -7.60 2.54 -2.72
N CYS A 168 -6.58 2.59 -1.85
CA CYS A 168 -5.22 2.98 -2.24
C CYS A 168 -4.58 1.97 -3.19
N VAL A 169 -4.75 0.66 -2.95
CA VAL A 169 -4.19 -0.38 -3.81
C VAL A 169 -4.80 -0.34 -5.20
N LEU A 170 -6.15 -0.29 -5.29
CA LEU A 170 -6.87 -0.20 -6.56
C LEU A 170 -6.48 1.07 -7.33
N ASN A 171 -6.51 2.24 -6.68
CA ASN A 171 -6.21 3.50 -7.35
C ASN A 171 -4.76 3.58 -7.85
N LEU A 172 -3.83 2.91 -7.16
CA LEU A 172 -2.45 2.82 -7.63
C LEU A 172 -2.36 1.89 -8.83
N SER A 173 -3.07 0.76 -8.83
CA SER A 173 -3.03 -0.22 -9.92
C SER A 173 -3.61 0.32 -11.24
N LEU A 174 -4.62 1.20 -11.20
CA LEU A 174 -5.31 1.71 -12.39
C LEU A 174 -4.47 2.69 -13.23
N ILE A 175 -3.47 3.32 -12.67
CA ILE A 175 -2.64 4.31 -13.39
C ILE A 175 -1.61 3.65 -14.32
N HIS A 176 -1.37 2.36 -14.18
CA HIS A 176 -0.39 1.61 -14.98
C HIS A 176 -0.96 0.93 -16.21
N ILE A 177 -2.24 1.01 -16.40
CA ILE A 177 -2.89 0.55 -17.59
C ILE A 177 -2.95 1.67 -18.63
#